data_3eeec5163b81d629c441c99f2c5a39b6
#
_entry.id   3eeec5163b81d629c441c99f2c5a39b6
#
_cell.length_a   1.000
_cell.length_b   1.000
_cell.length_c   1.000
_cell.angle_alpha   90.00
_cell.angle_beta   90.00
_cell.angle_gamma   90.00
#
_symmetry.space_group_name_H-M   'P 1'
#
loop_
_entity.id
_entity.type
_entity.pdbx_description
1 polymer ?
#
loop_
_entity_poly.entity_id
_entity_poly.type
_entity_poly.pdbx_seq_one_letter_code
_entity_poly.pdbx_strand_id
1 'polypeptide(L)' 'MKHTKLIEVKLIPSLLPVSLPTVRSWIFQNKLPVVRLGRKVFVREEVLEKIEFIPA' A
#
# COMPACT_ATOMS: atom_id res chain seq x y z
N MET A 1 20.49 -5.25 -9.96
CA MET A 1 19.19 -5.70 -9.47
C MET A 1 18.52 -4.59 -8.67
N LYS A 2 17.33 -4.23 -9.04
CA LYS A 2 16.61 -3.18 -8.33
C LYS A 2 15.99 -3.77 -7.07
N HIS A 3 16.29 -3.16 -5.95
CA HIS A 3 15.68 -3.54 -4.70
C HIS A 3 14.39 -2.75 -4.51
N THR A 4 13.28 -3.41 -4.63
CA THR A 4 12.00 -2.78 -4.35
C THR A 4 11.79 -2.76 -2.86
N LYS A 5 11.63 -1.57 -2.32
CA LYS A 5 11.38 -1.42 -0.90
C LYS A 5 9.94 -1.79 -0.59
N LEU A 6 9.75 -2.59 0.43
CA LEU A 6 8.42 -3.02 0.86
C LEU A 6 8.00 -2.19 2.07
N ILE A 7 6.77 -1.72 2.04
CA ILE A 7 6.19 -0.92 3.11
C ILE A 7 5.04 -1.69 3.70
N GLU A 8 5.07 -1.91 5.00
CA GLU A 8 3.99 -2.62 5.67
C GLU A 8 2.69 -1.81 5.58
N VAL A 9 1.59 -2.50 5.26
CA VAL A 9 0.30 -1.84 5.03
C VAL A 9 -0.12 -0.94 6.19
N LYS A 10 0.10 -1.38 7.42
CA LYS A 10 -0.30 -0.58 8.58
C LYS A 10 0.52 0.69 8.77
N LEU A 11 1.63 0.83 8.06
CA LEU A 11 2.46 2.04 8.11
C LEU A 11 2.06 3.06 7.05
N ILE A 12 1.26 2.67 6.07
CA ILE A 12 0.87 3.55 4.98
C ILE A 12 0.16 4.83 5.47
N PRO A 13 -0.76 4.77 6.44
CA PRO A 13 -1.39 5.99 6.92
C PRO A 13 -0.43 7.00 7.52
N SER A 14 0.75 6.56 7.94
CA SER A 14 1.79 7.48 8.46
C SER A 14 2.54 8.18 7.33
N LEU A 15 2.54 7.59 6.13
CA LEU A 15 3.28 8.10 5.00
C LEU A 15 2.41 8.90 4.04
N LEU A 16 1.13 8.58 3.97
CA LEU A 16 0.20 9.15 3.02
C LEU A 16 -1.05 9.64 3.76
N PRO A 17 -1.71 10.67 3.25
CA PRO A 17 -2.90 11.22 3.90
C PRO A 17 -4.14 10.33 3.67
N VAL A 18 -4.04 9.08 4.04
CA VAL A 18 -5.15 8.12 3.90
C VAL A 18 -5.29 7.33 5.19
N SER A 19 -6.49 6.83 5.45
CA SER A 19 -6.74 6.02 6.64
C SER A 19 -6.48 4.55 6.33
N LEU A 20 -6.23 3.77 7.37
CA LEU A 20 -6.02 2.33 7.21
C LEU A 20 -7.23 1.62 6.59
N PRO A 21 -8.48 1.92 7.00
CA PRO A 21 -9.64 1.33 6.33
C PRO A 21 -9.69 1.60 4.83
N THR A 22 -9.28 2.79 4.41
CA THR A 22 -9.24 3.13 2.99
C THR A 22 -8.22 2.26 2.26
N VAL A 23 -7.04 2.10 2.84
CA VAL A 23 -5.99 1.27 2.24
C VAL A 23 -6.47 -0.17 2.12
N ARG A 24 -7.10 -0.69 3.15
CA ARG A 24 -7.63 -2.06 3.14
C ARG A 24 -8.72 -2.23 2.08
N SER A 25 -9.55 -1.22 1.91
CA SER A 25 -10.59 -1.23 0.88
C SER A 25 -9.96 -1.32 -0.52
N TRP A 26 -8.90 -0.57 -0.76
CA TRP A 26 -8.20 -0.63 -2.04
C TRP A 26 -7.61 -2.00 -2.31
N ILE A 27 -7.06 -2.63 -1.29
CA ILE A 27 -6.50 -3.99 -1.40
C ILE A 27 -7.62 -4.97 -1.73
N PHE A 28 -8.72 -4.86 -1.03
CA PHE A 28 -9.87 -5.75 -1.22
C PHE A 28 -10.45 -5.63 -2.64
N GLN A 29 -10.42 -4.43 -3.21
CA GLN A 29 -10.90 -4.17 -4.55
C GLN A 29 -9.87 -4.48 -5.64
N ASN A 30 -8.73 -5.03 -5.26
CA ASN A 30 -7.62 -5.33 -6.16
C ASN A 30 -7.06 -4.09 -6.87
N LYS A 31 -7.21 -2.92 -6.26
CA LYS A 31 -6.64 -1.69 -6.79
C LYS A 31 -5.20 -1.48 -6.34
N LEU A 32 -4.79 -2.21 -5.31
CA LEU A 32 -3.48 -2.06 -4.72
C LEU A 32 -2.83 -3.45 -4.63
N PRO A 33 -1.85 -3.74 -5.48
CA PRO A 33 -1.15 -5.02 -5.41
C PRO A 33 -0.34 -5.11 -4.12
N VAL A 34 -0.41 -6.26 -3.46
CA VAL A 34 0.26 -6.48 -2.19
C VAL A 34 1.16 -7.70 -2.24
N VAL A 35 2.13 -7.71 -1.35
CA VAL A 35 3.01 -8.86 -1.13
C VAL A 35 2.72 -9.39 0.26
N ARG A 36 2.39 -10.66 0.35
CA ARG A 36 2.11 -11.29 1.65
C ARG A 36 3.30 -12.14 2.07
N LEU A 37 3.81 -11.86 3.25
CA LEU A 37 4.90 -12.62 3.84
C LEU A 37 4.47 -13.05 5.22
N GLY A 38 4.12 -14.33 5.34
CA GLY A 38 3.58 -14.85 6.58
C GLY A 38 2.26 -14.15 6.92
N ARG A 39 2.22 -13.52 8.09
CA ARG A 39 1.02 -12.81 8.55
C ARG A 39 1.05 -11.33 8.19
N LYS A 40 2.13 -10.86 7.59
CA LYS A 40 2.29 -9.45 7.28
C LYS A 40 1.98 -9.19 5.81
N VAL A 41 1.42 -8.03 5.56
CA VAL A 41 1.07 -7.59 4.22
C VAL A 41 1.87 -6.34 3.92
N PHE A 42 2.51 -6.33 2.75
CA PHE A 42 3.35 -5.21 2.32
C PHE A 42 2.91 -4.70 0.96
N VAL A 43 3.24 -3.45 0.70
CA VAL A 43 3.04 -2.83 -0.61
C VAL A 43 4.41 -2.35 -1.09
N ARG A 44 4.67 -2.50 -2.37
CA ARG A 44 5.92 -1.98 -2.93
C ARG A 44 5.89 -0.46 -2.94
N GLU A 45 7.01 0.15 -2.58
CA GLU A 45 7.11 1.60 -2.56
C GLU A 45 6.77 2.21 -3.92
N GLU A 46 7.24 1.59 -4.99
CA GLU A 46 6.96 2.09 -6.35
C GLU A 46 5.47 2.13 -6.67
N VAL A 47 4.70 1.20 -6.10
CA VAL A 47 3.25 1.19 -6.30
C VAL A 47 2.63 2.41 -5.63
N LEU A 48 3.10 2.75 -4.44
CA LEU A 48 2.59 3.92 -3.72
C LEU A 48 2.91 5.22 -4.46
N GLU A 49 4.04 5.27 -5.13
CA GLU A 49 4.42 6.46 -5.89
C GLU A 49 3.56 6.66 -7.13
N LYS A 50 3.04 5.57 -7.69
CA LYS A 50 2.23 5.61 -8.91
C LYS A 50 0.75 5.81 -8.64
N ILE A 51 0.32 5.64 -7.41
CA ILE A 51 -1.09 5.79 -7.07
C ILE A 51 -1.46 7.26 -7.04
N GLU A 52 -2.45 7.61 -7.83
CA GLU A 52 -3.01 8.94 -7.76
C GLU A 52 -4.07 8.94 -6.67
N PHE A 53 -3.81 9.70 -5.64
CA PHE A 53 -4.77 9.87 -4.57
C PHE A 53 -5.71 10.98 -4.96
N ILE A 54 -6.87 10.61 -5.46
CA ILE A 54 -7.90 11.56 -5.76
C ILE A 54 -8.76 11.65 -4.50
N PRO A 55 -8.71 12.75 -3.77
CA PRO A 55 -9.58 12.90 -2.61
C PRO A 55 -11.02 12.89 -3.09
N ALA A 56 -11.74 11.94 -2.61
CA ALA A 56 -13.14 11.81 -2.98
C ALA A 56 -13.97 12.86 -2.29
#